data_b772635844a2cdf16fcc92c9a34609de
#
_entry.id   b772635844a2cdf16fcc92c9a34609de
#
_cell.length_a   1.000
_cell.length_b   1.000
_cell.length_c   1.000
_cell.angle_alpha   90.00
_cell.angle_beta   90.00
_cell.angle_gamma   90.00
#
_symmetry.space_group_name_H-M   'P 1'
#
loop_
_entity.id
_entity.type
_entity.pdbx_description
1 polymer ?
#
loop_
_entity_poly.entity_id
_entity_poly.type
_entity_poly.pdbx_seq_one_letter_code
_entity_poly.pdbx_strand_id
1 'polypeptide(L)'
;ELNPNRISLLEDIVQDYAPDIFMVCELQSQEGADAILNTALNGDPSNGNIYSAAPYFENQSGGGDLQQALFYRNDMFVLENTEIINTPVRDINKYTLLLNTTSQDTNPIRIYAYVTHLKSSQGGANQQLRLSMVEAFVNDTQQLEEDAYVLFAGDFNIYTSTEPAYLEILDQTNNIAMADPIDTPGAWNNNEDFRAVHTQSTRTSSSGFGGGAGGGLDDRFDFIMVSQNMMTDTNLNYKTDSYKAYGNNGNCYNNNINDVNCGGTYNQIIREALYNMSDHLPVVMELETDQEIIILNTPQHGVTQPFSLKNTLVSDKLTIYTPQASSKDDSFGIFNTLGQEILQFKTPTNTTVLNIAQFAQGVYYITNKSSNQTLKFLKNF
;
A
#
# COMPACT_ATOMS: atom_id res chain seq x y z
N GLU A 1 4.67 1.27 -17.34
CA GLU A 1 3.97 2.40 -17.81
C GLU A 1 4.84 3.56 -18.26
N LEU A 2 4.36 4.28 -19.29
CA LEU A 2 5.23 5.04 -20.18
C LEU A 2 5.48 6.51 -19.79
N ASN A 3 4.95 6.99 -18.66
CA ASN A 3 5.21 8.36 -18.21
C ASN A 3 6.34 8.35 -17.15
N PRO A 4 7.56 8.77 -17.49
CA PRO A 4 8.69 8.78 -16.55
C PRO A 4 8.50 9.72 -15.36
N ASN A 5 7.49 10.61 -15.41
CA ASN A 5 7.22 11.58 -14.36
C ASN A 5 6.12 11.12 -13.39
N ARG A 6 5.49 9.95 -13.58
CA ARG A 6 4.39 9.50 -12.72
C ARG A 6 4.80 9.40 -11.26
N ILE A 7 6.01 8.96 -10.98
CA ILE A 7 6.46 8.80 -9.60
C ILE A 7 6.61 10.15 -8.88
N SER A 8 7.08 11.20 -9.56
CA SER A 8 7.15 12.54 -8.97
C SER A 8 5.77 13.17 -8.79
N LEU A 9 4.82 12.87 -9.69
CA LEU A 9 3.42 13.30 -9.51
C LEU A 9 2.78 12.60 -8.32
N LEU A 10 3.08 11.31 -8.11
CA LEU A 10 2.62 10.59 -6.93
C LEU A 10 3.26 11.15 -5.66
N GLU A 11 4.55 11.50 -5.69
CA GLU A 11 5.23 12.18 -4.58
C GLU A 11 4.50 13.47 -4.19
N ASP A 12 4.18 14.34 -5.14
CA ASP A 12 3.41 15.58 -4.90
C ASP A 12 2.05 15.30 -4.23
N ILE A 13 1.33 14.27 -4.72
CA ILE A 13 0.00 13.88 -4.21
C ILE A 13 0.09 13.33 -2.78
N VAL A 14 1.02 12.41 -2.51
CA VAL A 14 1.14 11.80 -1.18
C VAL A 14 1.73 12.77 -0.15
N GLN A 15 2.56 13.73 -0.56
CA GLN A 15 3.04 14.80 0.32
C GLN A 15 1.94 15.78 0.70
N ASP A 16 0.99 16.06 -0.20
CA ASP A 16 -0.14 16.95 0.07
C ASP A 16 -1.12 16.33 1.09
N TYR A 17 -1.35 15.00 1.05
CA TYR A 17 -2.28 14.30 1.95
C TYR A 17 -1.59 13.62 3.14
N ALA A 18 -0.39 13.05 2.95
CA ALA A 18 0.40 12.30 3.93
C ALA A 18 -0.37 11.13 4.60
N PRO A 19 -0.77 10.09 3.84
CA PRO A 19 -1.55 8.98 4.37
C PRO A 19 -0.72 8.12 5.35
N ASP A 20 -1.32 7.68 6.47
CA ASP A 20 -0.66 6.74 7.40
C ASP A 20 -0.67 5.29 6.87
N ILE A 21 -1.72 4.94 6.10
CA ILE A 21 -1.86 3.68 5.37
C ILE A 21 -2.18 4.05 3.90
N PHE A 22 -1.41 3.53 2.96
CA PHE A 22 -1.59 3.76 1.53
C PHE A 22 -1.76 2.44 0.78
N MET A 23 -2.95 2.24 0.23
CA MET A 23 -3.34 1.04 -0.52
C MET A 23 -3.37 1.36 -2.02
N VAL A 24 -2.81 0.47 -2.84
CA VAL A 24 -2.66 0.68 -4.30
C VAL A 24 -3.21 -0.53 -5.05
N CYS A 25 -3.91 -0.25 -6.14
CA CYS A 25 -4.30 -1.22 -7.15
C CYS A 25 -3.51 -1.02 -8.45
N GLU A 26 -3.55 -2.00 -9.34
CA GLU A 26 -2.92 -1.98 -10.67
C GLU A 26 -1.38 -1.84 -10.65
N LEU A 27 -0.75 -2.28 -9.57
CA LEU A 27 0.69 -2.37 -9.53
C LEU A 27 1.17 -3.50 -10.46
N GLN A 28 2.17 -3.25 -11.29
CA GLN A 28 2.60 -4.20 -12.33
C GLN A 28 3.92 -4.90 -12.01
N SER A 29 4.70 -4.40 -11.08
CA SER A 29 5.99 -4.99 -10.74
C SER A 29 6.50 -4.60 -9.36
N GLN A 30 7.47 -5.37 -8.85
CA GLN A 30 8.22 -5.04 -7.63
C GLN A 30 8.96 -3.71 -7.77
N GLU A 31 9.54 -3.41 -8.95
CA GLU A 31 10.23 -2.14 -9.20
C GLU A 31 9.28 -0.95 -9.08
N GLY A 32 8.00 -1.13 -9.46
CA GLY A 32 6.95 -0.13 -9.24
C GLY A 32 6.68 0.09 -7.76
N ALA A 33 6.58 -0.97 -6.96
CA ALA A 33 6.43 -0.88 -5.51
C ALA A 33 7.64 -0.18 -4.86
N ASP A 34 8.85 -0.55 -5.27
CA ASP A 34 10.10 0.04 -4.77
C ASP A 34 10.19 1.54 -5.12
N ALA A 35 9.74 1.94 -6.30
CA ALA A 35 9.69 3.34 -6.71
C ALA A 35 8.68 4.14 -5.87
N ILE A 36 7.49 3.59 -5.60
CA ILE A 36 6.50 4.21 -4.72
C ILE A 36 7.09 4.40 -3.32
N LEU A 37 7.66 3.35 -2.73
CA LEU A 37 8.24 3.42 -1.39
C LEU A 37 9.39 4.42 -1.30
N ASN A 38 10.38 4.28 -2.19
CA ASN A 38 11.66 4.96 -2.04
C ASN A 38 11.66 6.39 -2.61
N THR A 39 10.76 6.68 -3.57
CA THR A 39 10.71 8.00 -4.20
C THR A 39 9.47 8.78 -3.79
N ALA A 40 8.26 8.20 -3.91
CA ALA A 40 7.05 8.96 -3.60
C ALA A 40 6.83 9.14 -2.09
N LEU A 41 7.03 8.07 -1.29
CA LEU A 41 6.73 8.09 0.14
C LEU A 41 7.94 8.50 1.01
N ASN A 42 9.13 8.02 0.68
CA ASN A 42 10.37 8.27 1.44
C ASN A 42 11.38 9.14 0.65
N GLY A 43 10.96 9.81 -0.43
CA GLY A 43 11.86 10.60 -1.28
C GLY A 43 12.45 11.82 -0.58
N ASP A 44 11.76 12.40 0.41
CA ASP A 44 12.29 13.47 1.24
C ASP A 44 13.09 12.88 2.43
N PRO A 45 14.43 13.01 2.41
CA PRO A 45 15.27 12.49 3.50
C PRO A 45 15.01 13.16 4.86
N SER A 46 14.39 14.33 4.89
CA SER A 46 14.04 15.03 6.13
C SER A 46 12.91 14.34 6.91
N ASN A 47 12.10 13.53 6.23
CA ASN A 47 11.00 12.78 6.82
C ASN A 47 11.43 11.44 7.46
N GLY A 48 12.71 11.03 7.34
CA GLY A 48 13.29 9.93 8.10
C GLY A 48 12.90 8.52 7.66
N ASN A 49 12.43 8.32 6.41
CA ASN A 49 12.00 7.01 5.89
C ASN A 49 10.96 6.32 6.79
N ILE A 50 9.91 7.05 7.13
CA ILE A 50 8.86 6.58 8.03
C ILE A 50 7.89 5.58 7.41
N TYR A 51 7.95 5.34 6.10
CA TYR A 51 7.11 4.37 5.42
C TYR A 51 7.83 3.05 5.17
N SER A 52 7.06 1.97 5.26
CA SER A 52 7.44 0.62 4.83
C SER A 52 6.42 0.08 3.85
N ALA A 53 6.84 -0.82 2.96
CA ALA A 53 5.95 -1.59 2.11
C ALA A 53 5.68 -2.96 2.74
N ALA A 54 4.45 -3.46 2.63
CA ALA A 54 4.18 -4.88 2.81
C ALA A 54 4.87 -5.69 1.71
N PRO A 55 5.15 -7.00 1.92
CA PRO A 55 5.73 -7.85 0.89
C PRO A 55 4.92 -7.81 -0.41
N TYR A 56 5.62 -7.67 -1.54
CA TYR A 56 5.00 -7.73 -2.86
C TYR A 56 4.69 -9.18 -3.24
N PHE A 57 3.51 -9.40 -3.80
CA PHE A 57 3.09 -10.68 -4.35
C PHE A 57 2.57 -10.49 -5.78
N GLU A 58 3.04 -11.34 -6.68
CA GLU A 58 2.46 -11.45 -8.01
C GLU A 58 1.06 -12.07 -7.90
N ASN A 59 0.13 -11.61 -8.73
CA ASN A 59 -1.22 -12.14 -8.79
C ASN A 59 -1.20 -13.63 -9.15
N GLN A 60 -1.86 -14.45 -8.34
CA GLN A 60 -1.94 -15.90 -8.51
C GLN A 60 -3.26 -16.34 -9.15
N SER A 61 -4.24 -15.44 -9.20
CA SER A 61 -5.58 -15.67 -9.73
C SER A 61 -5.71 -15.20 -11.18
N GLY A 62 -6.50 -15.91 -11.97
CA GLY A 62 -6.89 -15.49 -13.33
C GLY A 62 -5.73 -15.48 -14.30
N GLY A 63 -4.99 -14.53 -14.52
CA GLY A 63 -3.93 -14.38 -15.54
C GLY A 63 -3.63 -12.92 -15.86
N GLY A 64 -3.99 -12.02 -14.94
CA GLY A 64 -3.70 -10.60 -15.07
C GLY A 64 -2.42 -10.19 -14.35
N ASP A 65 -1.71 -9.21 -14.91
CA ASP A 65 -0.46 -8.67 -14.36
C ASP A 65 -0.72 -7.44 -13.47
N LEU A 66 -1.89 -7.39 -12.82
CA LEU A 66 -2.29 -6.27 -11.95
C LEU A 66 -2.37 -6.75 -10.51
N GLN A 67 -1.46 -6.25 -9.69
CA GLN A 67 -1.31 -6.58 -8.28
C GLN A 67 -1.80 -5.45 -7.40
N GLN A 68 -1.99 -5.78 -6.12
CA GLN A 68 -2.30 -4.83 -5.06
C GLN A 68 -1.11 -4.71 -4.12
N ALA A 69 -0.97 -3.54 -3.49
CA ALA A 69 0.06 -3.32 -2.49
C ALA A 69 -0.45 -2.45 -1.35
N LEU A 70 0.23 -2.54 -0.21
CA LEU A 70 0.00 -1.69 0.94
C LEU A 70 1.32 -1.12 1.44
N PHE A 71 1.31 0.17 1.70
CA PHE A 71 2.38 0.91 2.35
C PHE A 71 1.84 1.52 3.64
N TYR A 72 2.66 1.61 4.67
CA TYR A 72 2.23 2.07 5.98
C TYR A 72 3.34 2.82 6.71
N ARG A 73 2.97 3.70 7.61
CA ARG A 73 3.91 4.36 8.52
C ARG A 73 4.44 3.36 9.54
N ASN A 74 5.73 3.04 9.44
CA ASN A 74 6.41 2.08 10.30
C ASN A 74 6.70 2.62 11.70
N ASP A 75 6.56 3.92 11.92
CA ASP A 75 6.62 4.56 13.23
C ASP A 75 5.28 4.50 13.99
N MET A 76 4.16 4.22 13.28
CA MET A 76 2.82 4.08 13.85
C MET A 76 2.31 2.65 13.86
N PHE A 77 2.73 1.82 12.89
CA PHE A 77 2.19 0.48 12.71
C PHE A 77 3.28 -0.59 12.64
N VAL A 78 2.92 -1.79 13.08
CA VAL A 78 3.67 -3.03 12.83
C VAL A 78 2.85 -3.90 11.89
N LEU A 79 3.43 -4.33 10.78
CA LEU A 79 2.83 -5.36 9.92
C LEU A 79 3.05 -6.73 10.58
N GLU A 80 1.97 -7.35 11.07
CA GLU A 80 2.02 -8.66 11.73
C GLU A 80 1.90 -9.81 10.73
N ASN A 81 1.08 -9.67 9.68
CA ASN A 81 0.84 -10.72 8.70
C ASN A 81 0.46 -10.17 7.32
N THR A 82 0.68 -11.00 6.29
CA THR A 82 0.21 -10.79 4.91
C THR A 82 -0.28 -12.10 4.34
N GLU A 83 -1.48 -12.10 3.77
CA GLU A 83 -2.12 -13.28 3.19
C GLU A 83 -2.68 -12.92 1.80
N ILE A 84 -2.74 -13.91 0.94
CA ILE A 84 -3.30 -13.80 -0.41
C ILE A 84 -4.55 -14.66 -0.49
N ILE A 85 -5.66 -14.05 -0.86
CA ILE A 85 -6.94 -14.71 -1.04
C ILE A 85 -7.18 -14.85 -2.54
N ASN A 86 -7.15 -16.09 -3.01
CA ASN A 86 -7.39 -16.38 -4.42
C ASN A 86 -8.85 -16.16 -4.79
N THR A 87 -9.09 -15.57 -5.94
CA THR A 87 -10.41 -15.32 -6.51
C THR A 87 -10.48 -15.80 -7.97
N PRO A 88 -11.64 -15.78 -8.64
CA PRO A 88 -11.70 -16.13 -10.05
C PRO A 88 -10.96 -15.18 -11.02
N VAL A 89 -10.59 -13.96 -10.59
CA VAL A 89 -10.07 -12.91 -11.49
C VAL A 89 -8.71 -12.38 -11.04
N ARG A 90 -8.67 -11.73 -9.87
CA ARG A 90 -7.47 -11.14 -9.25
C ARG A 90 -7.48 -11.42 -7.77
N ASP A 91 -6.33 -11.66 -7.19
CA ASP A 91 -6.20 -11.89 -5.76
C ASP A 91 -6.71 -10.69 -4.96
N ILE A 92 -7.18 -10.96 -3.74
CA ILE A 92 -7.37 -9.97 -2.70
C ILE A 92 -6.18 -10.11 -1.73
N ASN A 93 -5.48 -9.02 -1.48
CA ASN A 93 -4.37 -9.01 -0.55
C ASN A 93 -4.85 -8.56 0.83
N LYS A 94 -4.61 -9.38 1.86
CA LYS A 94 -4.96 -9.10 3.26
C LYS A 94 -3.69 -8.79 4.04
N TYR A 95 -3.74 -7.72 4.80
CA TYR A 95 -2.65 -7.24 5.66
C TYR A 95 -3.16 -7.04 7.07
N THR A 96 -2.43 -7.53 8.06
CA THR A 96 -2.74 -7.32 9.48
C THR A 96 -1.76 -6.29 10.04
N LEU A 97 -2.27 -5.10 10.35
CA LEU A 97 -1.52 -4.00 10.93
C LEU A 97 -1.88 -3.85 12.42
N LEU A 98 -0.88 -3.86 13.30
CA LEU A 98 -1.03 -3.51 14.71
C LEU A 98 -0.67 -2.03 14.88
N LEU A 99 -1.59 -1.24 15.42
CA LEU A 99 -1.34 0.17 15.77
C LEU A 99 -0.51 0.24 17.05
N ASN A 100 0.57 1.01 17.04
CA ASN A 100 1.42 1.23 18.20
C ASN A 100 0.71 2.18 19.19
N THR A 101 0.23 1.66 20.30
CA THR A 101 -0.43 2.45 21.36
C THR A 101 0.16 2.14 22.73
N THR A 102 -0.06 3.01 23.69
CA THR A 102 0.36 2.77 25.09
C THR A 102 -0.34 1.57 25.72
N SER A 103 -1.46 1.13 25.16
CA SER A 103 -2.28 0.01 25.65
C SER A 103 -2.15 -1.26 24.79
N GLN A 104 -1.26 -1.31 23.80
CA GLN A 104 -1.20 -2.42 22.84
C GLN A 104 -1.05 -3.82 23.47
N ASP A 105 -0.43 -3.93 24.64
CA ASP A 105 -0.25 -5.22 25.34
C ASP A 105 -1.53 -5.74 26.01
N THR A 106 -2.49 -4.86 26.29
CA THR A 106 -3.73 -5.18 27.02
C THR A 106 -4.99 -4.99 26.19
N ASN A 107 -4.96 -4.07 25.23
CA ASN A 107 -6.05 -3.76 24.31
C ASN A 107 -5.48 -3.44 22.93
N PRO A 108 -4.94 -4.43 22.19
CA PRO A 108 -4.33 -4.21 20.89
C PRO A 108 -5.36 -3.79 19.83
N ILE A 109 -5.06 -2.76 19.06
CA ILE A 109 -5.83 -2.38 17.88
C ILE A 109 -5.19 -3.02 16.65
N ARG A 110 -5.84 -4.05 16.10
CA ARG A 110 -5.47 -4.69 14.83
C ARG A 110 -6.42 -4.27 13.73
N ILE A 111 -5.85 -3.76 12.63
CA ILE A 111 -6.59 -3.40 11.43
C ILE A 111 -6.32 -4.47 10.38
N TYR A 112 -7.37 -5.14 9.92
CA TYR A 112 -7.32 -6.09 8.82
C TYR A 112 -7.66 -5.35 7.52
N ALA A 113 -6.63 -4.96 6.78
CA ALA A 113 -6.78 -4.22 5.52
C ALA A 113 -6.79 -5.20 4.34
N TYR A 114 -7.90 -5.25 3.62
CA TYR A 114 -8.07 -6.02 2.39
C TYR A 114 -8.04 -5.07 1.21
N VAL A 115 -7.11 -5.31 0.29
CA VAL A 115 -6.97 -4.52 -0.94
C VAL A 115 -7.41 -5.35 -2.13
N THR A 116 -8.34 -4.82 -2.92
CA THR A 116 -8.95 -5.53 -4.05
C THR A 116 -9.03 -4.66 -5.30
N HIS A 117 -8.99 -5.31 -6.46
CA HIS A 117 -9.41 -4.75 -7.72
C HIS A 117 -10.41 -5.71 -8.36
N LEU A 118 -11.70 -5.45 -8.18
CA LEU A 118 -12.76 -6.33 -8.65
C LEU A 118 -12.86 -6.32 -10.19
N LYS A 119 -13.62 -7.26 -10.73
CA LYS A 119 -13.76 -7.42 -12.19
C LYS A 119 -14.37 -6.16 -12.83
N SER A 120 -13.64 -5.58 -13.76
CA SER A 120 -14.05 -4.41 -14.56
C SER A 120 -15.17 -4.74 -15.56
N SER A 121 -15.77 -3.70 -16.12
CA SER A 121 -16.78 -3.71 -17.17
C SER A 121 -18.18 -4.08 -16.70
N GLN A 122 -19.17 -3.51 -17.40
CA GLN A 122 -20.59 -3.78 -17.18
C GLN A 122 -21.01 -5.17 -17.65
N GLY A 123 -22.24 -5.55 -17.31
CA GLY A 123 -22.90 -6.78 -17.75
C GLY A 123 -22.96 -7.87 -16.68
N GLY A 124 -24.04 -8.67 -16.72
CA GLY A 124 -24.36 -9.65 -15.67
C GLY A 124 -23.27 -10.69 -15.40
N ALA A 125 -22.52 -11.11 -16.43
CA ALA A 125 -21.39 -12.04 -16.24
C ALA A 125 -20.26 -11.40 -15.40
N ASN A 126 -19.97 -10.12 -15.63
CA ASN A 126 -18.96 -9.39 -14.86
C ASN A 126 -19.44 -9.07 -13.43
N GLN A 127 -20.73 -8.77 -13.25
CA GLN A 127 -21.33 -8.63 -11.92
C GLN A 127 -21.23 -9.93 -11.11
N GLN A 128 -21.46 -11.08 -11.76
CA GLN A 128 -21.31 -12.38 -11.09
C GLN A 128 -19.85 -12.66 -10.69
N LEU A 129 -18.89 -12.26 -11.52
CA LEU A 129 -17.46 -12.38 -11.17
C LEU A 129 -17.10 -11.47 -9.99
N ARG A 130 -17.62 -10.22 -9.96
CA ARG A 130 -17.45 -9.33 -8.79
C ARG A 130 -18.05 -9.95 -7.52
N LEU A 131 -19.26 -10.51 -7.61
CA LEU A 131 -19.86 -11.22 -6.49
C LEU A 131 -18.96 -12.36 -6.00
N SER A 132 -18.47 -13.22 -6.89
CA SER A 132 -17.61 -14.34 -6.48
C SER A 132 -16.28 -13.89 -5.85
N MET A 133 -15.76 -12.73 -6.24
CA MET A 133 -14.58 -12.13 -5.57
C MET A 133 -14.94 -11.63 -4.17
N VAL A 134 -16.10 -11.00 -4.01
CA VAL A 134 -16.61 -10.54 -2.70
C VAL A 134 -16.93 -11.72 -1.79
N GLU A 135 -17.54 -12.79 -2.31
CA GLU A 135 -17.77 -14.03 -1.55
C GLU A 135 -16.45 -14.62 -0.99
N ALA A 136 -15.34 -14.52 -1.74
CA ALA A 136 -14.03 -14.95 -1.25
C ALA A 136 -13.56 -14.08 -0.07
N PHE A 137 -13.75 -12.76 -0.14
CA PHE A 137 -13.51 -11.84 0.98
C PHE A 137 -14.38 -12.20 2.20
N VAL A 138 -15.69 -12.33 2.01
CA VAL A 138 -16.65 -12.67 3.08
C VAL A 138 -16.28 -14.01 3.74
N ASN A 139 -15.90 -15.01 2.95
CA ASN A 139 -15.48 -16.31 3.48
C ASN A 139 -14.19 -16.21 4.33
N ASP A 140 -13.24 -15.35 3.94
CA ASP A 140 -12.02 -15.15 4.73
C ASP A 140 -12.32 -14.43 6.05
N THR A 141 -13.21 -13.45 6.05
CA THR A 141 -13.59 -12.71 7.27
C THR A 141 -14.30 -13.59 8.31
N GLN A 142 -14.83 -14.75 7.93
CA GLN A 142 -15.39 -15.73 8.89
C GLN A 142 -14.35 -16.29 9.87
N GLN A 143 -13.06 -16.10 9.59
CA GLN A 143 -11.98 -16.52 10.48
C GLN A 143 -11.60 -15.46 11.52
N LEU A 144 -12.18 -14.27 11.43
CA LEU A 144 -11.93 -13.15 12.33
C LEU A 144 -12.95 -13.14 13.47
N GLU A 145 -12.59 -12.50 14.59
CA GLU A 145 -13.54 -12.19 15.65
C GLU A 145 -14.61 -11.23 15.16
N GLU A 146 -15.84 -11.33 15.67
CA GLU A 146 -16.99 -10.53 15.21
C GLU A 146 -16.81 -9.01 15.37
N ASP A 147 -15.94 -8.59 16.28
CA ASP A 147 -15.60 -7.18 16.55
C ASP A 147 -14.31 -6.70 15.84
N ALA A 148 -13.76 -7.49 14.93
CA ALA A 148 -12.54 -7.14 14.22
C ALA A 148 -12.69 -5.82 13.43
N TYR A 149 -11.65 -5.00 13.43
CA TYR A 149 -11.58 -3.78 12.61
C TYR A 149 -11.09 -4.12 11.20
N VAL A 150 -12.00 -4.05 10.25
CA VAL A 150 -11.76 -4.44 8.85
C VAL A 150 -11.90 -3.24 7.92
N LEU A 151 -10.90 -3.05 7.07
CA LEU A 151 -10.95 -2.17 5.90
C LEU A 151 -11.02 -3.05 4.65
N PHE A 152 -12.00 -2.83 3.79
CA PHE A 152 -12.07 -3.44 2.46
C PHE A 152 -12.04 -2.32 1.43
N ALA A 153 -10.94 -2.21 0.68
CA ALA A 153 -10.67 -1.04 -0.15
C ALA A 153 -10.10 -1.39 -1.52
N GLY A 154 -10.27 -0.49 -2.46
CA GLY A 154 -9.73 -0.58 -3.81
C GLY A 154 -10.71 -0.17 -4.89
N ASP A 155 -10.41 -0.56 -6.13
CA ASP A 155 -11.31 -0.39 -7.27
C ASP A 155 -12.34 -1.52 -7.31
N PHE A 156 -13.56 -1.21 -6.92
CA PHE A 156 -14.64 -2.20 -6.88
C PHE A 156 -15.32 -2.38 -8.24
N ASN A 157 -15.17 -1.46 -9.18
CA ASN A 157 -15.82 -1.52 -10.50
C ASN A 157 -17.35 -1.75 -10.43
N ILE A 158 -18.01 -1.30 -9.35
CA ILE A 158 -19.45 -1.44 -9.11
C ILE A 158 -20.15 -0.19 -9.63
N TYR A 159 -21.14 -0.36 -10.50
CA TYR A 159 -21.85 0.74 -11.17
C TYR A 159 -23.09 1.23 -10.40
N THR A 160 -23.63 0.40 -9.53
CA THR A 160 -24.85 0.71 -8.76
C THR A 160 -24.88 -0.07 -7.44
N SER A 161 -25.47 0.54 -6.41
CA SER A 161 -25.67 -0.09 -5.10
C SER A 161 -26.61 -1.32 -5.13
N THR A 162 -27.26 -1.60 -6.25
CA THR A 162 -28.12 -2.79 -6.41
C THR A 162 -27.36 -3.98 -7.00
N GLU A 163 -26.07 -3.84 -7.32
CA GLU A 163 -25.27 -4.99 -7.75
C GLU A 163 -25.11 -6.02 -6.63
N PRO A 164 -25.19 -7.33 -6.96
CA PRO A 164 -25.05 -8.39 -5.95
C PRO A 164 -23.80 -8.29 -5.10
N ALA A 165 -22.66 -7.89 -5.68
CA ALA A 165 -21.41 -7.71 -4.95
C ALA A 165 -21.49 -6.61 -3.87
N TYR A 166 -22.15 -5.48 -4.16
CA TYR A 166 -22.34 -4.41 -3.18
C TYR A 166 -23.28 -4.83 -2.05
N LEU A 167 -24.37 -5.53 -2.40
CA LEU A 167 -25.31 -6.05 -1.41
C LEU A 167 -24.68 -7.09 -0.50
N GLU A 168 -23.82 -7.97 -1.05
CA GLU A 168 -23.10 -8.99 -0.29
C GLU A 168 -22.10 -8.36 0.70
N ILE A 169 -21.38 -7.30 0.31
CA ILE A 169 -20.47 -6.58 1.21
C ILE A 169 -21.24 -6.04 2.43
N LEU A 170 -22.44 -5.50 2.21
CA LEU A 170 -23.24 -4.86 3.25
C LEU A 170 -24.22 -5.80 3.96
N ASP A 171 -24.21 -7.10 3.66
CA ASP A 171 -25.13 -8.07 4.29
C ASP A 171 -24.83 -8.17 5.79
N GLN A 172 -25.83 -7.80 6.60
CA GLN A 172 -25.74 -7.78 8.06
C GLN A 172 -25.72 -9.19 8.68
N THR A 173 -25.86 -10.23 7.87
CA THR A 173 -25.76 -11.63 8.32
C THR A 173 -24.34 -12.19 8.19
N ASN A 174 -23.42 -11.46 7.56
CA ASN A 174 -22.02 -11.81 7.50
C ASN A 174 -21.37 -11.73 8.89
N ASN A 175 -20.36 -12.55 9.15
CA ASN A 175 -19.61 -12.53 10.41
C ASN A 175 -19.04 -11.12 10.68
N ILE A 176 -18.46 -10.50 9.65
CA ILE A 176 -18.08 -9.09 9.66
C ILE A 176 -19.01 -8.35 8.71
N ALA A 177 -20.04 -7.72 9.25
CA ALA A 177 -20.87 -6.80 8.48
C ALA A 177 -20.06 -5.54 8.13
N MET A 178 -20.05 -5.15 6.85
CA MET A 178 -19.37 -3.94 6.40
C MET A 178 -20.34 -2.78 6.27
N ALA A 179 -19.82 -1.57 6.26
CA ALA A 179 -20.55 -0.32 6.01
C ALA A 179 -19.85 0.52 4.93
N ASP A 180 -20.65 1.19 4.09
CA ASP A 180 -20.17 2.33 3.29
C ASP A 180 -20.18 3.57 4.20
N PRO A 181 -19.01 4.17 4.53
CA PRO A 181 -18.94 5.25 5.53
C PRO A 181 -19.78 6.48 5.21
N ILE A 182 -20.11 6.70 3.93
CA ILE A 182 -20.89 7.85 3.49
C ILE A 182 -22.34 7.51 3.13
N ASP A 183 -22.73 6.23 3.20
CA ASP A 183 -24.08 5.71 2.94
C ASP A 183 -24.76 6.43 1.74
N THR A 184 -24.15 6.35 0.57
CA THR A 184 -24.60 7.04 -0.64
C THR A 184 -25.04 6.05 -1.70
N PRO A 185 -26.14 5.28 -1.46
CA PRO A 185 -26.61 4.26 -2.38
C PRO A 185 -27.25 4.88 -3.63
N GLY A 186 -27.09 4.23 -4.78
CA GLY A 186 -27.71 4.65 -6.04
C GLY A 186 -27.05 4.06 -7.28
N ALA A 187 -27.45 4.56 -8.45
CA ALA A 187 -26.77 4.30 -9.71
C ALA A 187 -25.74 5.40 -9.95
N TRP A 188 -24.48 5.10 -9.67
CA TRP A 188 -23.40 6.10 -9.70
C TRP A 188 -22.89 6.41 -11.11
N ASN A 189 -22.90 5.41 -11.99
CA ASN A 189 -22.38 5.53 -13.34
C ASN A 189 -23.15 6.57 -14.16
N ASN A 190 -22.42 7.53 -14.73
CA ASN A 190 -22.94 8.60 -15.58
C ASN A 190 -24.16 9.32 -14.96
N ASN A 191 -24.08 9.64 -13.69
CA ASN A 191 -25.15 10.28 -12.93
C ASN A 191 -24.64 11.51 -12.16
N GLU A 192 -25.02 12.70 -12.61
CA GLU A 192 -24.58 13.97 -12.05
C GLU A 192 -24.95 14.15 -10.57
N ASP A 193 -26.02 13.52 -10.08
CA ASP A 193 -26.45 13.61 -8.68
C ASP A 193 -25.38 13.06 -7.72
N PHE A 194 -24.50 12.18 -8.21
CA PHE A 194 -23.39 11.57 -7.46
C PHE A 194 -22.02 12.21 -7.76
N ARG A 195 -21.97 13.32 -8.48
CA ARG A 195 -20.72 13.97 -8.92
C ARG A 195 -19.70 14.23 -7.81
N ALA A 196 -20.15 14.39 -6.57
CA ALA A 196 -19.28 14.64 -5.43
C ALA A 196 -18.48 13.40 -4.95
N VAL A 197 -18.93 12.20 -5.35
CA VAL A 197 -18.30 10.92 -4.96
C VAL A 197 -17.67 10.16 -6.12
N HIS A 198 -17.72 10.72 -7.34
CA HIS A 198 -17.08 10.09 -8.49
C HIS A 198 -15.55 10.08 -8.35
N THR A 199 -14.95 8.99 -8.77
CA THR A 199 -13.50 8.73 -8.70
C THR A 199 -12.86 8.43 -10.06
N GLN A 200 -13.65 8.02 -11.08
CA GLN A 200 -13.19 7.76 -12.45
C GLN A 200 -14.11 8.48 -13.47
N SER A 201 -13.65 8.90 -14.64
CA SER A 201 -12.24 9.04 -15.01
C SER A 201 -11.76 10.48 -14.78
N THR A 202 -10.53 10.65 -14.32
CA THR A 202 -9.90 11.97 -14.19
C THR A 202 -9.77 12.71 -15.51
N ARG A 203 -9.99 12.02 -16.64
CA ARG A 203 -9.76 12.51 -18.02
C ARG A 203 -10.93 12.13 -18.93
N THR A 204 -11.22 13.02 -19.88
CA THR A 204 -12.19 12.73 -20.95
C THR A 204 -11.62 11.82 -22.05
N SER A 205 -10.29 11.68 -22.13
CA SER A 205 -9.60 10.81 -23.10
C SER A 205 -8.34 10.22 -22.49
N SER A 206 -8.12 8.91 -22.70
CA SER A 206 -6.89 8.21 -22.33
C SER A 206 -5.75 8.37 -23.36
N SER A 207 -5.99 9.10 -24.47
CA SER A 207 -4.97 9.30 -25.51
C SER A 207 -3.75 10.03 -24.94
N GLY A 208 -2.58 9.46 -25.17
CA GLY A 208 -1.29 10.03 -24.71
C GLY A 208 -0.83 9.51 -23.33
N PHE A 209 -1.64 8.72 -22.64
CA PHE A 209 -1.31 8.18 -21.29
C PHE A 209 -0.82 6.72 -21.31
N GLY A 210 -0.91 6.06 -22.47
CA GLY A 210 -0.47 4.65 -22.60
C GLY A 210 -1.46 3.62 -22.06
N GLY A 211 -2.64 4.04 -21.59
CA GLY A 211 -3.68 3.19 -21.03
C GLY A 211 -4.65 3.97 -20.15
N GLY A 212 -5.52 3.24 -19.43
CA GLY A 212 -6.53 3.79 -18.54
C GLY A 212 -7.85 4.13 -19.24
N ALA A 213 -8.84 4.58 -18.47
CA ALA A 213 -10.14 4.98 -18.94
C ALA A 213 -10.17 6.47 -19.38
N GLY A 214 -11.13 6.78 -20.25
CA GLY A 214 -11.58 8.14 -20.57
C GLY A 214 -13.07 8.25 -20.26
N GLY A 215 -13.69 9.36 -20.65
CA GLY A 215 -15.11 9.60 -20.45
C GLY A 215 -15.37 10.85 -19.61
N GLY A 216 -14.45 11.19 -18.74
CA GLY A 216 -14.62 12.24 -17.74
C GLY A 216 -15.07 11.66 -16.40
N LEU A 217 -15.17 12.52 -15.40
CA LEU A 217 -15.45 12.11 -14.02
C LEU A 217 -16.94 11.80 -13.83
N ASP A 218 -17.32 10.53 -13.92
CA ASP A 218 -18.72 10.10 -13.91
C ASP A 218 -19.02 8.74 -13.25
N ASP A 219 -17.99 8.10 -12.67
CA ASP A 219 -18.13 6.82 -11.98
C ASP A 219 -17.58 6.86 -10.55
N ARG A 220 -18.26 6.20 -9.60
CA ARG A 220 -17.74 5.89 -8.26
C ARG A 220 -17.28 4.44 -8.26
N PHE A 221 -16.01 4.18 -8.52
CA PHE A 221 -15.45 2.82 -8.55
C PHE A 221 -14.54 2.51 -7.37
N ASP A 222 -13.92 3.53 -6.78
CA ASP A 222 -12.99 3.37 -5.67
C ASP A 222 -13.70 3.56 -4.33
N PHE A 223 -13.50 2.60 -3.44
CA PHE A 223 -14.16 2.54 -2.15
C PHE A 223 -13.16 2.23 -1.03
N ILE A 224 -13.46 2.73 0.17
CA ILE A 224 -12.98 2.21 1.44
C ILE A 224 -14.21 1.89 2.27
N MET A 225 -14.53 0.59 2.40
CA MET A 225 -15.56 0.09 3.30
C MET A 225 -14.93 -0.23 4.65
N VAL A 226 -15.66 -0.03 5.71
CA VAL A 226 -15.24 -0.32 7.09
C VAL A 226 -16.14 -1.37 7.71
N SER A 227 -15.64 -2.17 8.67
CA SER A 227 -16.52 -3.02 9.45
C SER A 227 -17.52 -2.17 10.26
N GLN A 228 -18.75 -2.68 10.42
CA GLN A 228 -19.88 -1.91 10.98
C GLN A 228 -19.59 -1.36 12.38
N ASN A 229 -18.83 -2.08 13.21
CA ASN A 229 -18.40 -1.60 14.52
C ASN A 229 -17.60 -0.29 14.42
N MET A 230 -16.77 -0.11 13.39
CA MET A 230 -15.99 1.12 13.17
C MET A 230 -16.85 2.36 12.90
N MET A 231 -18.15 2.22 12.70
CA MET A 231 -19.05 3.39 12.58
C MET A 231 -19.40 4.02 13.95
N THR A 232 -19.21 3.31 15.06
CA THR A 232 -19.67 3.76 16.39
C THR A 232 -18.74 3.38 17.55
N ASP A 233 -17.72 2.58 17.35
CA ASP A 233 -16.77 2.19 18.38
C ASP A 233 -15.95 3.41 18.85
N THR A 234 -15.49 3.40 20.08
CA THR A 234 -14.60 4.45 20.61
C THR A 234 -13.13 4.03 20.54
N ASN A 235 -12.86 2.72 20.53
CA ASN A 235 -11.49 2.20 20.50
C ASN A 235 -10.82 2.42 19.12
N LEU A 236 -11.59 2.22 18.02
CA LEU A 236 -11.21 2.62 16.67
C LEU A 236 -12.45 2.87 15.81
N ASN A 237 -12.62 4.08 15.32
CA ASN A 237 -13.78 4.42 14.50
C ASN A 237 -13.44 5.28 13.28
N TYR A 238 -14.34 5.24 12.31
CA TYR A 238 -14.36 6.18 11.19
C TYR A 238 -14.68 7.59 11.69
N LYS A 239 -13.84 8.55 11.33
CA LYS A 239 -14.12 9.97 11.62
C LYS A 239 -15.16 10.50 10.67
N THR A 240 -16.31 10.87 11.19
CA THR A 240 -17.44 11.38 10.40
C THR A 240 -17.01 12.56 9.50
N ASP A 241 -17.52 12.60 8.27
CA ASP A 241 -17.25 13.62 7.24
C ASP A 241 -15.80 13.65 6.70
N SER A 242 -14.96 12.70 7.07
CA SER A 242 -13.58 12.63 6.56
C SER A 242 -13.44 11.92 5.21
N TYR A 243 -14.41 11.09 4.81
CA TYR A 243 -14.38 10.33 3.55
C TYR A 243 -14.52 11.25 2.32
N LYS A 244 -13.61 11.16 1.36
CA LYS A 244 -13.60 12.01 0.17
C LYS A 244 -13.00 11.30 -1.05
N ALA A 245 -13.53 11.57 -2.23
CA ALA A 245 -12.82 11.40 -3.49
C ALA A 245 -11.82 12.56 -3.59
N TYR A 246 -10.55 12.29 -3.28
CA TYR A 246 -9.51 13.31 -3.13
C TYR A 246 -9.19 13.96 -4.48
N GLY A 247 -9.30 15.28 -4.54
CA GLY A 247 -9.18 16.06 -5.77
C GLY A 247 -10.51 16.45 -6.40
N ASN A 248 -11.62 15.77 -6.04
CA ASN A 248 -12.95 16.07 -6.57
C ASN A 248 -13.60 17.23 -5.82
N ASN A 249 -13.84 18.34 -6.51
CA ASN A 249 -14.52 19.51 -5.97
C ASN A 249 -16.07 19.44 -6.11
N GLY A 250 -16.62 18.33 -6.64
CA GLY A 250 -18.05 18.12 -6.83
C GLY A 250 -18.66 18.94 -7.99
N ASN A 251 -17.86 19.45 -8.90
CA ASN A 251 -18.30 20.31 -10.01
C ASN A 251 -17.64 19.95 -11.35
N CYS A 252 -17.03 18.75 -11.45
CA CYS A 252 -16.26 18.31 -12.63
C CYS A 252 -16.92 17.15 -13.38
N TYR A 253 -18.23 16.98 -13.26
CA TYR A 253 -18.97 15.90 -13.89
C TYR A 253 -18.73 15.84 -15.41
N ASN A 254 -18.36 14.67 -15.93
CA ASN A 254 -18.03 14.40 -17.34
C ASN A 254 -16.90 15.29 -17.93
N ASN A 255 -16.05 15.85 -17.08
CA ASN A 255 -14.91 16.70 -17.51
C ASN A 255 -13.56 16.14 -17.03
N ASN A 256 -12.48 16.73 -17.52
CA ASN A 256 -11.15 16.50 -16.97
C ASN A 256 -11.06 17.11 -15.57
N ILE A 257 -10.50 16.38 -14.59
CA ILE A 257 -10.38 16.89 -13.23
C ILE A 257 -9.57 18.19 -13.13
N ASN A 258 -8.64 18.43 -14.08
CA ASN A 258 -7.82 19.64 -14.14
C ASN A 258 -8.48 20.81 -14.89
N ASP A 259 -9.74 20.68 -15.37
CA ASP A 259 -10.45 21.78 -16.01
C ASP A 259 -10.51 22.99 -15.06
N VAL A 260 -10.25 24.17 -15.60
CA VAL A 260 -10.23 25.43 -14.82
C VAL A 260 -11.56 25.75 -14.18
N ASN A 261 -12.69 25.27 -14.76
CA ASN A 261 -14.02 25.45 -14.23
C ASN A 261 -14.34 24.48 -13.06
N CYS A 262 -13.50 23.48 -12.82
CA CYS A 262 -13.63 22.54 -11.70
C CYS A 262 -12.94 23.04 -10.40
N GLY A 263 -12.70 24.34 -10.27
CA GLY A 263 -12.05 24.92 -9.10
C GLY A 263 -12.85 24.77 -7.81
N GLY A 264 -12.14 24.73 -6.66
CA GLY A 264 -12.73 24.58 -5.33
C GLY A 264 -11.66 24.36 -4.26
N THR A 265 -11.97 23.53 -3.27
CA THR A 265 -11.07 23.19 -2.16
C THR A 265 -9.73 22.66 -2.66
N TYR A 266 -9.77 21.72 -3.63
CA TYR A 266 -8.55 21.23 -4.27
C TYR A 266 -8.10 22.21 -5.35
N ASN A 267 -6.91 22.76 -5.19
CA ASN A 267 -6.34 23.75 -6.09
C ASN A 267 -5.94 23.15 -7.46
N GLN A 268 -5.59 24.02 -8.40
CA GLN A 268 -5.24 23.61 -9.76
C GLN A 268 -3.98 22.71 -9.80
N ILE A 269 -3.02 22.92 -8.91
CA ILE A 269 -1.74 22.18 -8.92
C ILE A 269 -2.01 20.71 -8.58
N ILE A 270 -2.75 20.44 -7.49
CA ILE A 270 -3.06 19.06 -7.11
C ILE A 270 -3.96 18.36 -8.14
N ARG A 271 -4.93 19.06 -8.75
CA ARG A 271 -5.79 18.50 -9.77
C ARG A 271 -5.04 18.19 -11.06
N GLU A 272 -4.02 18.99 -11.40
CA GLU A 272 -3.12 18.73 -12.54
C GLU A 272 -2.24 17.51 -12.27
N ALA A 273 -1.73 17.34 -11.04
CA ALA A 273 -0.98 16.15 -10.65
C ALA A 273 -1.86 14.88 -10.74
N LEU A 274 -3.07 14.91 -10.20
CA LEU A 274 -4.05 13.81 -10.26
C LEU A 274 -4.42 13.44 -11.70
N TYR A 275 -4.68 14.44 -12.56
CA TYR A 275 -4.98 14.24 -13.99
C TYR A 275 -3.86 13.49 -14.72
N ASN A 276 -2.61 13.83 -14.43
CA ASN A 276 -1.45 13.24 -15.09
C ASN A 276 -1.01 11.91 -14.45
N MET A 277 -1.36 11.67 -13.17
CA MET A 277 -0.96 10.47 -12.43
C MET A 277 -1.80 9.26 -12.79
N SER A 278 -3.12 9.34 -12.71
CA SER A 278 -4.03 8.21 -12.87
C SER A 278 -5.36 8.62 -13.50
N ASP A 279 -6.06 7.67 -14.11
CA ASP A 279 -7.46 7.83 -14.52
C ASP A 279 -8.44 7.63 -13.34
N HIS A 280 -7.94 7.27 -12.15
CA HIS A 280 -8.70 7.25 -10.90
C HIS A 280 -8.24 8.34 -9.95
N LEU A 281 -9.15 8.86 -9.13
CA LEU A 281 -8.87 9.68 -7.96
C LEU A 281 -8.67 8.79 -6.73
N PRO A 282 -7.74 9.13 -5.83
CA PRO A 282 -7.66 8.45 -4.55
C PRO A 282 -8.92 8.68 -3.72
N VAL A 283 -9.36 7.63 -2.99
CA VAL A 283 -10.32 7.77 -1.92
C VAL A 283 -9.57 7.84 -0.60
N VAL A 284 -9.96 8.79 0.24
CA VAL A 284 -9.33 9.03 1.53
C VAL A 284 -10.37 9.09 2.64
N MET A 285 -9.98 8.67 3.84
CA MET A 285 -10.74 8.87 5.08
C MET A 285 -9.80 8.92 6.28
N GLU A 286 -10.32 9.37 7.42
CA GLU A 286 -9.61 9.36 8.69
C GLU A 286 -10.25 8.37 9.66
N LEU A 287 -9.41 7.71 10.46
CA LEU A 287 -9.81 6.91 11.60
C LEU A 287 -9.42 7.64 12.89
N GLU A 288 -10.22 7.44 13.93
CA GLU A 288 -9.96 7.99 15.28
C GLU A 288 -9.89 6.87 16.29
N THR A 289 -9.07 7.04 17.32
CA THR A 289 -8.95 6.12 18.46
C THR A 289 -8.90 6.93 19.76
N ASP A 290 -9.46 6.38 20.83
CA ASP A 290 -9.32 6.93 22.19
C ASP A 290 -8.00 6.51 22.86
N GLN A 291 -7.21 5.65 22.23
CA GLN A 291 -5.91 5.23 22.73
C GLN A 291 -4.82 6.23 22.34
N GLU A 292 -3.87 6.42 23.23
CA GLU A 292 -2.68 7.24 22.96
C GLU A 292 -1.74 6.50 21.98
N ILE A 293 -1.59 7.06 20.77
CA ILE A 293 -0.70 6.51 19.73
C ILE A 293 0.76 6.83 20.09
N ILE A 294 1.60 5.80 20.06
CA ILE A 294 3.04 5.93 20.19
C ILE A 294 3.64 6.10 18.80
N ILE A 295 4.13 7.30 18.49
CA ILE A 295 4.96 7.52 17.31
C ILE A 295 6.40 7.11 17.68
N LEU A 296 6.88 6.01 17.13
CA LEU A 296 8.24 5.54 17.36
C LEU A 296 9.22 6.45 16.60
N ASN A 297 9.45 7.65 17.10
CA ASN A 297 10.52 8.52 16.63
C ASN A 297 11.87 7.90 16.98
N THR A 298 12.28 6.90 16.27
CA THR A 298 13.69 6.68 16.05
C THR A 298 14.08 7.68 14.96
N PRO A 299 14.98 8.66 15.23
CA PRO A 299 15.67 9.29 14.13
C PRO A 299 16.44 8.15 13.46
N GLN A 300 15.87 7.54 12.45
CA GLN A 300 16.65 6.78 11.51
C GLN A 300 17.54 7.85 10.84
N HIS A 301 18.74 7.98 11.35
CA HIS A 301 19.83 8.46 10.51
C HIS A 301 19.68 7.69 9.20
N GLY A 302 19.46 8.41 8.09
CA GLY A 302 19.20 7.83 6.79
C GLY A 302 20.14 6.67 6.54
N VAL A 303 19.68 5.48 6.81
CA VAL A 303 20.36 4.27 6.43
C VAL A 303 19.96 4.06 4.97
N THR A 304 20.57 4.84 4.08
CA THR A 304 20.95 4.23 2.81
C THR A 304 21.58 2.94 3.24
N GLN A 305 20.94 1.78 2.94
CA GLN A 305 21.53 0.50 3.31
C GLN A 305 22.94 0.51 2.71
N PRO A 306 24.00 0.73 3.50
CA PRO A 306 25.34 0.90 2.95
C PRO A 306 25.81 -0.40 2.31
N PHE A 307 25.08 -1.49 2.55
CA PHE A 307 25.32 -2.76 1.87
C PHE A 307 24.15 -3.74 2.05
N SER A 308 24.07 -4.73 1.15
CA SER A 308 23.17 -5.86 1.22
C SER A 308 23.89 -7.16 0.92
N LEU A 309 23.30 -8.29 1.28
CA LEU A 309 23.82 -9.62 0.97
C LEU A 309 22.98 -10.25 -0.14
N LYS A 310 23.65 -10.86 -1.13
CA LYS A 310 22.94 -11.60 -2.20
C LYS A 310 22.08 -12.73 -1.63
N ASN A 311 22.62 -13.45 -0.64
CA ASN A 311 21.94 -14.53 0.08
C ASN A 311 22.34 -14.49 1.54
N THR A 312 21.41 -14.81 2.44
CA THR A 312 21.67 -14.95 3.88
C THR A 312 21.96 -16.40 4.29
N LEU A 313 21.74 -17.37 3.41
CA LEU A 313 22.16 -18.77 3.56
C LEU A 313 23.28 -19.03 2.54
N VAL A 314 24.48 -19.33 3.00
CA VAL A 314 25.68 -19.42 2.14
C VAL A 314 26.54 -20.64 2.51
N SER A 315 27.22 -21.21 1.51
CA SER A 315 28.22 -22.28 1.71
C SER A 315 29.65 -21.72 1.68
N ASP A 316 30.22 -21.50 0.52
CA ASP A 316 31.64 -21.14 0.37
C ASP A 316 31.89 -19.68 0.02
N LYS A 317 30.87 -18.97 -0.47
CA LYS A 317 30.98 -17.60 -0.96
C LYS A 317 29.91 -16.70 -0.38
N LEU A 318 30.31 -15.60 0.23
CA LEU A 318 29.44 -14.51 0.65
C LEU A 318 29.55 -13.36 -0.35
N THR A 319 28.45 -13.00 -1.00
CA THR A 319 28.41 -11.87 -1.95
C THR A 319 27.74 -10.68 -1.29
N ILE A 320 28.43 -9.56 -1.31
CA ILE A 320 28.05 -8.30 -0.67
C ILE A 320 27.88 -7.26 -1.77
N TYR A 321 26.76 -6.56 -1.77
CA TYR A 321 26.49 -5.41 -2.63
C TYR A 321 26.63 -4.13 -1.81
N THR A 322 27.45 -3.18 -2.28
CA THR A 322 27.59 -1.85 -1.70
C THR A 322 27.13 -0.81 -2.73
N PRO A 323 26.22 0.13 -2.41
CA PRO A 323 25.84 1.20 -3.32
C PRO A 323 27.04 2.06 -3.74
N GLN A 324 26.96 2.68 -4.91
CA GLN A 324 28.06 3.44 -5.52
C GLN A 324 28.52 4.69 -4.71
N ALA A 325 27.75 5.10 -3.70
CA ALA A 325 28.02 6.28 -2.88
C ALA A 325 28.80 6.00 -1.60
N SER A 326 29.10 4.73 -1.27
CA SER A 326 29.94 4.44 -0.10
C SER A 326 31.38 4.92 -0.34
N SER A 327 31.95 5.59 0.64
CA SER A 327 33.31 6.12 0.54
C SER A 327 34.31 4.98 0.27
N LYS A 328 35.38 5.24 -0.51
CA LYS A 328 36.45 4.27 -0.82
C LYS A 328 37.14 3.65 0.39
N ASP A 329 36.73 4.05 1.61
CA ASP A 329 37.35 3.64 2.87
C ASP A 329 36.45 2.80 3.80
N ASP A 330 35.27 2.34 3.31
CA ASP A 330 34.38 1.51 4.12
C ASP A 330 35.03 0.19 4.51
N SER A 331 35.18 0.00 5.82
CA SER A 331 35.74 -1.20 6.43
C SER A 331 34.65 -2.07 7.02
N PHE A 332 34.69 -3.34 6.72
CA PHE A 332 33.75 -4.35 7.19
C PHE A 332 34.40 -5.34 8.12
N GLY A 333 33.65 -5.80 9.13
CA GLY A 333 34.03 -6.91 10.00
C GLY A 333 33.00 -8.04 9.94
N ILE A 334 33.46 -9.30 9.95
CA ILE A 334 32.60 -10.46 10.16
C ILE A 334 32.84 -10.99 11.57
N PHE A 335 31.79 -11.19 12.33
CA PHE A 335 31.79 -11.62 13.71
C PHE A 335 31.04 -12.92 13.91
N ASN A 336 31.49 -13.76 14.83
CA ASN A 336 30.73 -14.92 15.28
C ASN A 336 29.69 -14.53 16.34
N THR A 337 28.90 -15.51 16.82
CA THR A 337 27.87 -15.31 17.85
C THR A 337 28.43 -14.89 19.22
N LEU A 338 29.72 -15.04 19.47
CA LEU A 338 30.40 -14.58 20.68
C LEU A 338 30.97 -13.15 20.56
N GLY A 339 30.73 -12.48 19.41
CA GLY A 339 31.23 -11.14 19.15
C GLY A 339 32.71 -11.07 18.77
N GLN A 340 33.36 -12.21 18.52
CA GLN A 340 34.75 -12.24 18.07
C GLN A 340 34.80 -11.91 16.57
N GLU A 341 35.68 -10.96 16.19
CA GLU A 341 35.96 -10.61 14.79
C GLU A 341 36.75 -11.75 14.11
N ILE A 342 36.15 -12.37 13.10
CA ILE A 342 36.73 -13.50 12.35
C ILE A 342 37.44 -13.01 11.10
N LEU A 343 36.93 -11.94 10.47
CA LEU A 343 37.53 -11.37 9.26
C LEU A 343 37.26 -9.87 9.20
N GLN A 344 38.26 -9.09 8.81
CA GLN A 344 38.13 -7.69 8.44
C GLN A 344 38.53 -7.49 6.99
N PHE A 345 37.79 -6.68 6.23
CA PHE A 345 38.05 -6.41 4.82
C PHE A 345 37.51 -5.04 4.40
N LYS A 346 37.89 -4.58 3.20
CA LYS A 346 37.35 -3.39 2.55
C LYS A 346 36.63 -3.81 1.26
N THR A 347 35.62 -3.04 0.86
CA THR A 347 34.86 -3.26 -0.37
C THR A 347 35.24 -2.21 -1.43
N PRO A 348 36.18 -2.49 -2.33
CA PRO A 348 36.62 -1.52 -3.33
C PRO A 348 35.69 -1.35 -4.50
N THR A 349 34.64 -2.19 -4.62
CA THR A 349 33.73 -2.25 -5.76
C THR A 349 32.27 -2.43 -5.27
N ASN A 350 31.31 -2.14 -6.14
CA ASN A 350 29.87 -2.29 -5.86
C ASN A 350 29.45 -3.74 -5.52
N THR A 351 30.27 -4.72 -5.90
CA THR A 351 30.05 -6.14 -5.57
C THR A 351 31.34 -6.75 -5.08
N THR A 352 31.35 -7.28 -3.87
CA THR A 352 32.48 -7.97 -3.27
C THR A 352 32.10 -9.42 -2.97
N VAL A 353 32.89 -10.37 -3.42
CA VAL A 353 32.71 -11.80 -3.15
C VAL A 353 33.82 -12.28 -2.22
N LEU A 354 33.44 -12.72 -1.02
CA LEU A 354 34.37 -13.30 -0.05
C LEU A 354 34.32 -14.82 -0.09
N ASN A 355 35.51 -15.45 -0.07
CA ASN A 355 35.59 -16.90 0.16
C ASN A 355 35.54 -17.15 1.68
N ILE A 356 34.49 -17.84 2.13
CA ILE A 356 34.26 -18.21 3.52
C ILE A 356 34.24 -19.73 3.75
N ALA A 357 34.83 -20.50 2.81
CA ALA A 357 34.87 -21.96 2.88
C ALA A 357 35.51 -22.47 4.19
N GLN A 358 36.47 -21.72 4.75
CA GLN A 358 37.16 -22.08 6.01
C GLN A 358 36.34 -21.73 7.25
N PHE A 359 35.22 -21.03 7.15
CA PHE A 359 34.40 -20.71 8.34
C PHE A 359 33.68 -21.97 8.81
N ALA A 360 33.59 -22.14 10.11
CA ALA A 360 32.75 -23.19 10.69
C ALA A 360 31.27 -22.93 10.37
N GLN A 361 30.46 -23.99 10.37
CA GLN A 361 29.01 -23.84 10.26
C GLN A 361 28.46 -23.03 11.42
N GLY A 362 27.52 -22.14 11.13
CA GLY A 362 26.93 -21.33 12.19
C GLY A 362 26.46 -19.97 11.71
N VAL A 363 25.93 -19.23 12.65
CA VAL A 363 25.46 -17.84 12.43
C VAL A 363 26.63 -16.89 12.54
N TYR A 364 26.68 -15.95 11.60
CA TYR A 364 27.66 -14.87 11.56
C TYR A 364 26.95 -13.54 11.35
N TYR A 365 27.62 -12.47 11.76
CA TYR A 365 27.20 -11.09 11.58
C TYR A 365 28.27 -10.35 10.78
N ILE A 366 27.84 -9.61 9.74
CA ILE A 366 28.70 -8.70 9.00
C ILE A 366 28.32 -7.27 9.34
N THR A 367 29.30 -6.46 9.73
CA THR A 367 29.08 -5.07 10.15
C THR A 367 29.92 -4.14 9.27
N ASN A 368 29.28 -3.10 8.71
CA ASN A 368 29.99 -1.95 8.16
C ASN A 368 30.43 -1.06 9.33
N LYS A 369 31.74 -0.89 9.52
CA LYS A 369 32.31 -0.16 10.67
C LYS A 369 32.10 1.36 10.57
N SER A 370 31.82 1.88 9.38
CA SER A 370 31.58 3.31 9.17
C SER A 370 30.13 3.70 9.49
N SER A 371 29.16 2.84 9.14
CA SER A 371 27.73 3.09 9.37
C SER A 371 27.13 2.35 10.56
N ASN A 372 27.88 1.41 11.17
CA ASN A 372 27.43 0.46 12.21
C ASN A 372 26.28 -0.46 11.77
N GLN A 373 25.91 -0.48 10.49
CA GLN A 373 24.91 -1.43 10.00
C GLN A 373 25.44 -2.86 10.10
N THR A 374 24.59 -3.75 10.61
CA THR A 374 24.90 -5.18 10.77
C THR A 374 23.85 -6.05 10.10
N LEU A 375 24.30 -7.01 9.30
CA LEU A 375 23.46 -8.03 8.68
C LEU A 375 23.86 -9.42 9.17
N LYS A 376 22.90 -10.33 9.25
CA LYS A 376 23.12 -11.72 9.67
C LYS A 376 23.15 -12.66 8.46
N PHE A 377 24.06 -13.65 8.48
CA PHE A 377 24.03 -14.75 7.55
C PHE A 377 24.31 -16.09 8.24
N LEU A 378 23.85 -17.17 7.63
CA LEU A 378 24.07 -18.54 8.08
C LEU A 378 25.02 -19.25 7.11
N LYS A 379 26.17 -19.73 7.62
CA LYS A 379 27.09 -20.63 6.92
C LYS A 379 26.60 -22.06 7.10
N ASN A 380 26.29 -22.73 6.01
CA ASN A 380 25.99 -24.16 5.99
C ASN A 380 27.10 -24.98 5.31
N PHE A 381 26.88 -26.27 5.06
CA PHE A 381 27.85 -27.15 4.39
C PHE A 381 28.23 -26.68 3.00
#